data_cb8c648629c4b253069804596d20a5db
#
_entry.id   cb8c648629c4b253069804596d20a5db
#
_cell.length_a   1.000
_cell.length_b   1.000
_cell.length_c   1.000
_cell.angle_alpha   90.00
_cell.angle_beta   90.00
_cell.angle_gamma   90.00
#
_symmetry.space_group_name_H-M   'P 1'
#
loop_
_entity.id
_entity.type
_entity.pdbx_description
1 polymer ?
#
loop_
_entity_poly.entity_id
_entity_poly.type
_entity_poly.pdbx_seq_one_letter_code
_entity_poly.pdbx_strand_id
1 'polypeptide(L)'
;MTAPARARMTSDEFISWAMSRPGGERYELAAGEVIAMAPERSAHALTKLRIARRLAEAVEAARLPCTVYPDGMAVEIDPATVYEPDALVRCGVPVSEDAVKIADPIIVVEVLSPSTRARDAGAKLEDYFRLPSIRHYLIVKTENQSIIHHERQPDGSIVTRIIRDGPILLDPPGIELGDVFARPS
;
A
#
# COMPACT_ATOMS: atom_id res chain seq x y z
N MET A 1 12.12 5.28 -37.68
CA MET A 1 12.15 6.48 -36.82
C MET A 1 11.78 6.02 -35.40
N THR A 2 12.78 5.92 -34.53
CA THR A 2 12.57 5.59 -33.10
C THR A 2 11.94 6.81 -32.42
N ALA A 3 10.81 6.63 -31.76
CA ALA A 3 10.22 7.67 -30.90
C ALA A 3 11.26 8.11 -29.86
N PRO A 4 11.36 9.42 -29.55
CA PRO A 4 12.27 9.89 -28.53
C PRO A 4 11.91 9.20 -27.21
N ALA A 5 12.92 8.61 -26.53
CA ALA A 5 12.74 8.04 -25.21
C ALA A 5 12.17 9.15 -24.29
N ARG A 6 10.98 8.94 -23.71
CA ARG A 6 10.47 9.81 -22.65
C ARG A 6 11.53 9.89 -21.56
N ALA A 7 11.88 11.11 -21.15
CA ALA A 7 12.78 11.30 -20.02
C ALA A 7 12.16 10.59 -18.79
N ARG A 8 12.90 9.63 -18.25
CA ARG A 8 12.48 8.91 -17.04
C ARG A 8 12.75 9.80 -15.82
N MET A 9 11.79 9.90 -14.94
CA MET A 9 11.88 10.67 -13.71
C MET A 9 12.53 9.84 -12.60
N THR A 10 13.32 10.50 -11.76
CA THR A 10 13.72 9.94 -10.47
C THR A 10 12.61 10.13 -9.42
N SER A 11 12.68 9.40 -8.30
CA SER A 11 11.72 9.52 -7.19
C SER A 11 11.64 10.94 -6.63
N ASP A 12 12.78 11.62 -6.45
CA ASP A 12 12.81 12.99 -5.89
C ASP A 12 12.24 14.02 -6.88
N GLU A 13 12.56 13.88 -8.18
CA GLU A 13 11.96 14.70 -9.23
C GLU A 13 10.45 14.47 -9.29
N PHE A 14 10.01 13.22 -9.20
CA PHE A 14 8.60 12.85 -9.20
C PHE A 14 7.84 13.45 -8.02
N ILE A 15 8.34 13.29 -6.78
CA ILE A 15 7.70 13.83 -5.58
C ILE A 15 7.59 15.35 -5.68
N SER A 16 8.68 16.04 -6.05
CA SER A 16 8.68 17.49 -6.24
C SER A 16 7.68 17.92 -7.31
N TRP A 17 7.62 17.19 -8.42
CA TRP A 17 6.69 17.43 -9.50
C TRP A 17 5.23 17.19 -9.06
N ALA A 18 4.93 16.07 -8.39
CA ALA A 18 3.58 15.72 -7.92
C ALA A 18 3.05 16.76 -6.93
N MET A 19 3.86 17.18 -5.96
CA MET A 19 3.51 18.21 -4.98
C MET A 19 3.26 19.58 -5.62
N SER A 20 3.82 19.87 -6.79
CA SER A 20 3.62 21.12 -7.51
C SER A 20 2.33 21.15 -8.34
N ARG A 21 1.58 20.03 -8.45
CA ARG A 21 0.35 19.98 -9.26
C ARG A 21 -0.80 20.70 -8.59
N PRO A 22 -1.45 21.64 -9.27
CA PRO A 22 -2.70 22.21 -8.78
C PRO A 22 -3.83 21.18 -8.95
N GLY A 23 -4.68 21.00 -7.96
CA GLY A 23 -5.92 20.24 -8.14
C GLY A 23 -6.04 18.91 -7.44
N GLY A 24 -5.02 18.46 -6.69
CA GLY A 24 -5.11 17.24 -5.88
C GLY A 24 -5.16 15.94 -6.70
N GLU A 25 -4.70 15.97 -7.94
CA GLU A 25 -4.51 14.78 -8.76
C GLU A 25 -3.41 13.91 -8.15
N ARG A 26 -3.64 12.60 -8.17
CA ARG A 26 -2.71 11.62 -7.60
C ARG A 26 -1.98 10.87 -8.69
N TYR A 27 -0.73 10.54 -8.42
CA TYR A 27 0.15 9.89 -9.38
C TYR A 27 1.04 8.87 -8.68
N GLU A 28 1.48 7.88 -9.44
CA GLU A 28 2.54 6.94 -9.08
C GLU A 28 3.68 7.03 -10.07
N LEU A 29 4.85 6.60 -9.67
CA LEU A 29 6.01 6.44 -10.55
C LEU A 29 6.35 4.97 -10.68
N ALA A 30 6.28 4.41 -11.88
CA ALA A 30 6.67 3.04 -12.16
C ALA A 30 7.78 3.00 -13.21
N ALA A 31 8.93 2.48 -12.84
CA ALA A 31 10.12 2.40 -13.71
C ALA A 31 10.47 3.73 -14.41
N GLY A 32 10.29 4.86 -13.71
CA GLY A 32 10.54 6.21 -14.22
C GLY A 32 9.41 6.82 -15.05
N GLU A 33 8.28 6.13 -15.21
CA GLU A 33 7.11 6.64 -15.92
C GLU A 33 6.02 7.08 -14.92
N VAL A 34 5.49 8.30 -15.11
CA VAL A 34 4.41 8.84 -14.29
C VAL A 34 3.08 8.22 -14.73
N ILE A 35 2.35 7.66 -13.78
CA ILE A 35 1.04 7.04 -13.96
C ILE A 35 0.01 7.85 -13.19
N ALA A 36 -0.98 8.40 -13.86
CA ALA A 36 -2.10 9.09 -13.22
C ALA A 36 -3.06 8.08 -12.59
N MET A 37 -3.47 8.33 -11.34
CA MET A 37 -4.46 7.52 -10.65
C MET A 37 -5.87 7.95 -11.09
N ALA A 38 -6.75 6.98 -11.33
CA ALA A 38 -8.13 7.25 -11.70
C ALA A 38 -8.97 7.67 -10.48
N PRO A 39 -10.02 8.47 -10.67
CA PRO A 39 -10.99 8.76 -9.61
C PRO A 39 -11.57 7.48 -9.01
N GLU A 40 -11.76 7.47 -7.70
CA GLU A 40 -12.23 6.31 -6.97
C GLU A 40 -13.76 6.19 -6.92
N ARG A 41 -14.25 4.95 -6.84
CA ARG A 41 -15.65 4.67 -6.53
C ARG A 41 -15.87 4.70 -5.01
N SER A 42 -17.06 5.09 -4.56
CA SER A 42 -17.40 5.14 -3.12
C SER A 42 -17.13 3.83 -2.37
N ALA A 43 -17.43 2.67 -2.98
CA ALA A 43 -17.16 1.37 -2.37
C ALA A 43 -15.65 1.14 -2.11
N HIS A 44 -14.79 1.63 -3.01
CA HIS A 44 -13.34 1.58 -2.86
C HIS A 44 -12.90 2.49 -1.70
N ALA A 45 -13.28 3.77 -1.71
CA ALA A 45 -12.94 4.72 -0.66
C ALA A 45 -13.40 4.26 0.73
N LEU A 46 -14.62 3.71 0.85
CA LEU A 46 -15.14 3.16 2.11
C LEU A 46 -14.35 1.93 2.57
N THR A 47 -13.87 1.10 1.65
CA THR A 47 -13.05 -0.07 2.01
C THR A 47 -11.67 0.36 2.50
N LYS A 48 -11.05 1.35 1.88
CA LYS A 48 -9.78 1.95 2.35
C LYS A 48 -9.91 2.48 3.77
N LEU A 49 -10.94 3.29 4.03
CA LEU A 49 -11.21 3.82 5.37
C LEU A 49 -11.41 2.70 6.40
N ARG A 50 -12.17 1.66 6.05
CA ARG A 50 -12.42 0.52 6.94
C ARG A 50 -11.13 -0.22 7.28
N ILE A 51 -10.27 -0.47 6.31
CA ILE A 51 -9.00 -1.15 6.51
C ILE A 51 -8.07 -0.32 7.38
N ALA A 52 -7.88 0.96 7.07
CA ALA A 52 -7.03 1.84 7.86
C ALA A 52 -7.50 1.88 9.32
N ARG A 53 -8.81 1.97 9.55
CA ARG A 53 -9.40 1.95 10.90
C ARG A 53 -9.16 0.61 11.60
N ARG A 54 -9.38 -0.53 10.94
CA ARG A 54 -9.14 -1.85 11.52
C ARG A 54 -7.66 -2.09 11.87
N LEU A 55 -6.76 -1.62 11.04
CA LEU A 55 -5.32 -1.67 11.33
C LEU A 55 -4.99 -0.80 12.55
N ALA A 56 -5.55 0.42 12.64
CA ALA A 56 -5.32 1.30 13.78
C ALA A 56 -5.86 0.69 15.09
N GLU A 57 -7.08 0.15 15.08
CA GLU A 57 -7.68 -0.58 16.20
C GLU A 57 -6.79 -1.76 16.65
N ALA A 58 -6.25 -2.52 15.71
CA ALA A 58 -5.38 -3.67 16.00
C ALA A 58 -4.02 -3.26 16.60
N VAL A 59 -3.40 -2.21 16.07
CA VAL A 59 -2.14 -1.63 16.58
C VAL A 59 -2.35 -1.11 18.01
N GLU A 60 -3.45 -0.38 18.26
CA GLU A 60 -3.78 0.15 19.57
C GLU A 60 -4.05 -0.98 20.60
N ALA A 61 -4.84 -1.98 20.22
CA ALA A 61 -5.12 -3.14 21.06
C ALA A 61 -3.84 -3.91 21.45
N ALA A 62 -2.90 -4.04 20.52
CA ALA A 62 -1.61 -4.69 20.73
C ALA A 62 -0.60 -3.79 21.48
N ARG A 63 -0.90 -2.49 21.70
CA ARG A 63 -0.03 -1.49 22.33
C ARG A 63 1.36 -1.43 21.69
N LEU A 64 1.42 -1.51 20.38
CA LEU A 64 2.67 -1.49 19.63
C LEU A 64 3.06 -0.05 19.25
N PRO A 65 4.37 0.26 19.20
CA PRO A 65 4.86 1.55 18.74
C PRO A 65 4.79 1.63 17.20
N CYS A 66 3.60 1.47 16.65
CA CYS A 66 3.37 1.50 15.21
C CYS A 66 2.37 2.60 14.88
N THR A 67 2.54 3.19 13.69
CA THR A 67 1.64 4.21 13.14
C THR A 67 1.01 3.64 11.87
N VAL A 68 -0.31 3.82 11.76
CA VAL A 68 -1.07 3.49 10.56
C VAL A 68 -1.25 4.76 9.75
N TYR A 69 -0.83 4.72 8.50
CA TYR A 69 -1.07 5.80 7.55
C TYR A 69 -2.16 5.34 6.58
N PRO A 70 -3.21 6.15 6.42
CA PRO A 70 -4.15 5.94 5.33
C PRO A 70 -3.47 6.33 4.01
N ASP A 71 -4.21 6.21 2.95
CA ASP A 71 -3.84 6.62 1.60
C ASP A 71 -3.18 8.02 1.54
N GLY A 72 -2.27 8.21 0.58
CA GLY A 72 -1.58 9.47 0.35
C GLY A 72 -0.12 9.53 0.81
N MET A 73 0.40 8.50 1.49
CA MET A 73 1.82 8.43 1.84
C MET A 73 2.58 7.63 0.78
N ALA A 74 3.61 8.24 0.20
CA ALA A 74 4.44 7.58 -0.80
C ALA A 74 5.35 6.52 -0.17
N VAL A 75 5.53 5.40 -0.88
CA VAL A 75 6.54 4.37 -0.60
C VAL A 75 7.51 4.32 -1.76
N GLU A 76 8.75 4.71 -1.51
CA GLU A 76 9.82 4.64 -2.51
C GLU A 76 10.40 3.21 -2.51
N ILE A 77 10.25 2.54 -3.64
CA ILE A 77 10.81 1.18 -3.85
C ILE A 77 12.26 1.26 -4.30
N ASP A 78 12.52 2.15 -5.25
CA ASP A 78 13.84 2.45 -5.79
C ASP A 78 13.85 3.89 -6.39
N PRO A 79 15.02 4.39 -6.88
CA PRO A 79 15.11 5.75 -7.42
C PRO A 79 14.19 6.05 -8.62
N ALA A 80 13.50 5.05 -9.18
CA ALA A 80 12.61 5.21 -10.34
C ALA A 80 11.19 4.65 -10.10
N THR A 81 10.88 4.21 -8.85
CA THR A 81 9.59 3.58 -8.54
C THR A 81 9.07 4.08 -7.19
N VAL A 82 7.91 4.73 -7.22
CA VAL A 82 7.21 5.27 -6.05
C VAL A 82 5.72 4.93 -6.17
N TYR A 83 5.18 4.26 -5.17
CA TYR A 83 3.76 3.91 -5.08
C TYR A 83 3.09 4.63 -3.92
N GLU A 84 1.77 4.82 -4.03
CA GLU A 84 0.92 5.32 -2.95
C GLU A 84 -0.09 4.23 -2.54
N PRO A 85 0.26 3.34 -1.58
CA PRO A 85 -0.66 2.30 -1.13
C PRO A 85 -1.90 2.90 -0.44
N ASP A 86 -3.01 2.18 -0.47
CA ASP A 86 -4.28 2.59 0.14
C ASP A 86 -4.25 2.60 1.67
N ALA A 87 -3.34 1.85 2.28
CA ALA A 87 -2.95 1.96 3.68
C ALA A 87 -1.59 1.32 3.91
N LEU A 88 -0.88 1.77 4.92
CA LEU A 88 0.36 1.14 5.37
C LEU A 88 0.53 1.23 6.89
N VAL A 89 1.35 0.35 7.43
CA VAL A 89 1.77 0.37 8.83
C VAL A 89 3.28 0.47 8.90
N ARG A 90 3.76 1.40 9.70
CA ARG A 90 5.17 1.54 10.05
C ARG A 90 5.34 1.48 11.56
N CYS A 91 6.35 0.75 12.04
CA CYS A 91 6.67 0.64 13.45
C CYS A 91 7.99 1.34 13.79
N GLY A 92 8.12 1.80 15.02
CA GLY A 92 9.31 2.50 15.54
C GLY A 92 9.09 4.00 15.77
N VAL A 93 10.18 4.76 15.76
CA VAL A 93 10.12 6.21 16.03
C VAL A 93 9.25 6.90 14.98
N PRO A 94 8.29 7.75 15.39
CA PRO A 94 7.47 8.49 14.44
C PRO A 94 8.29 9.27 13.40
N VAL A 95 7.82 9.33 12.17
CA VAL A 95 8.44 10.17 11.14
C VAL A 95 8.09 11.64 11.36
N SER A 96 8.85 12.55 10.72
CA SER A 96 8.54 13.98 10.74
C SER A 96 7.11 14.24 10.24
N GLU A 97 6.44 15.24 10.80
CA GLU A 97 5.10 15.67 10.35
C GLU A 97 5.10 16.15 8.89
N ASP A 98 6.25 16.64 8.41
CA ASP A 98 6.43 17.07 7.02
C ASP A 98 6.86 15.93 6.07
N ALA A 99 6.94 14.69 6.57
CA ALA A 99 7.34 13.57 5.73
C ALA A 99 6.28 13.28 4.66
N VAL A 100 6.70 13.18 3.41
CA VAL A 100 5.84 12.84 2.27
C VAL A 100 6.00 11.39 1.84
N LYS A 101 7.01 10.70 2.37
CA LYS A 101 7.30 9.29 2.07
C LYS A 101 7.65 8.49 3.32
N ILE A 102 7.33 7.20 3.29
CA ILE A 102 7.69 6.19 4.29
C ILE A 102 8.70 5.23 3.66
N ALA A 103 9.88 5.12 4.27
CA ALA A 103 10.98 4.31 3.72
C ALA A 103 10.91 2.83 4.14
N ASP A 104 10.30 2.55 5.30
CA ASP A 104 10.35 1.25 5.97
C ASP A 104 8.97 0.76 6.46
N PRO A 105 7.94 0.72 5.59
CA PRO A 105 6.65 0.15 5.98
C PRO A 105 6.82 -1.36 6.27
N ILE A 106 6.08 -1.87 7.26
CA ILE A 106 6.06 -3.30 7.60
C ILE A 106 4.86 -4.01 6.97
N ILE A 107 3.75 -3.30 6.83
CA ILE A 107 2.52 -3.77 6.18
C ILE A 107 2.13 -2.76 5.11
N VAL A 108 1.76 -3.25 3.93
CA VAL A 108 1.23 -2.46 2.83
C VAL A 108 -0.09 -3.05 2.37
N VAL A 109 -1.06 -2.20 2.07
CA VAL A 109 -2.41 -2.61 1.64
C VAL A 109 -2.80 -1.89 0.37
N GLU A 110 -3.27 -2.65 -0.61
CA GLU A 110 -3.90 -2.15 -1.84
C GLU A 110 -5.34 -2.65 -1.93
N VAL A 111 -6.27 -1.78 -2.22
CA VAL A 111 -7.68 -2.12 -2.43
C VAL A 111 -7.95 -2.14 -3.92
N LEU A 112 -8.24 -3.31 -4.47
CA LEU A 112 -8.53 -3.43 -5.89
C LEU A 112 -10.01 -3.18 -6.18
N SER A 113 -10.26 -2.32 -7.15
CA SER A 113 -11.56 -2.14 -7.78
C SER A 113 -11.63 -2.91 -9.12
N PRO A 114 -12.84 -3.11 -9.68
CA PRO A 114 -13.02 -3.76 -10.99
C PRO A 114 -12.21 -3.11 -12.14
N SER A 115 -11.87 -1.84 -11.99
CA SER A 115 -11.11 -1.07 -12.97
C SER A 115 -9.58 -1.14 -12.79
N THR A 116 -9.09 -1.43 -11.58
CA THR A 116 -7.68 -1.69 -11.28
C THR A 116 -7.38 -3.17 -11.49
N ARG A 117 -6.93 -3.51 -12.68
CA ARG A 117 -6.81 -4.92 -13.10
C ARG A 117 -5.52 -5.57 -12.58
N ALA A 118 -5.59 -6.90 -12.50
CA ALA A 118 -4.57 -7.86 -12.05
C ALA A 118 -3.14 -7.66 -12.63
N ARG A 119 -2.96 -6.81 -13.63
CA ARG A 119 -1.65 -6.53 -14.22
C ARG A 119 -0.78 -5.70 -13.28
N ASP A 120 -1.38 -4.74 -12.53
CA ASP A 120 -0.65 -3.90 -11.57
C ASP A 120 -0.31 -4.67 -10.30
N ALA A 121 -1.19 -5.57 -9.85
CA ALA A 121 -0.99 -6.34 -8.62
C ALA A 121 0.24 -7.27 -8.68
N GLY A 122 0.57 -7.83 -9.87
CA GLY A 122 1.73 -8.69 -10.03
C GLY A 122 3.05 -7.92 -10.00
N ALA A 123 3.14 -6.80 -10.71
CA ALA A 123 4.32 -5.95 -10.72
C ALA A 123 4.56 -5.31 -9.33
N LYS A 124 3.52 -4.76 -8.71
CA LYS A 124 3.60 -4.19 -7.35
C LYS A 124 4.00 -5.24 -6.31
N LEU A 125 3.58 -6.52 -6.46
CA LEU A 125 4.00 -7.60 -5.57
C LEU A 125 5.52 -7.77 -5.55
N GLU A 126 6.14 -7.88 -6.73
CA GLU A 126 7.58 -8.01 -6.85
C GLU A 126 8.29 -6.78 -6.30
N ASP A 127 7.83 -5.58 -6.67
CA ASP A 127 8.41 -4.31 -6.26
C ASP A 127 8.32 -4.11 -4.75
N TYR A 128 7.15 -4.27 -4.12
CA TYR A 128 7.02 -4.11 -2.68
C TYR A 128 7.95 -5.04 -1.91
N PHE A 129 8.08 -6.29 -2.32
CA PHE A 129 9.00 -7.23 -1.65
C PHE A 129 10.49 -7.01 -1.96
N ARG A 130 10.87 -6.03 -2.77
CA ARG A 130 12.25 -5.52 -2.84
C ARG A 130 12.63 -4.73 -1.59
N LEU A 131 11.65 -4.16 -0.87
CA LEU A 131 11.88 -3.53 0.43
C LEU A 131 11.94 -4.61 1.52
N PRO A 132 13.09 -4.76 2.21
CA PRO A 132 13.25 -5.81 3.23
C PRO A 132 12.38 -5.58 4.47
N SER A 133 11.91 -4.34 4.69
CA SER A 133 11.00 -4.00 5.79
C SER A 133 9.62 -4.58 5.62
N ILE A 134 9.13 -4.76 4.39
CA ILE A 134 7.79 -5.25 4.12
C ILE A 134 7.70 -6.74 4.47
N ARG A 135 6.86 -7.05 5.44
CA ARG A 135 6.54 -8.40 5.89
C ARG A 135 5.21 -8.88 5.33
N HIS A 136 4.25 -7.95 5.18
CA HIS A 136 2.91 -8.28 4.71
C HIS A 136 2.48 -7.32 3.60
N TYR A 137 2.00 -7.90 2.51
CA TYR A 137 1.32 -7.18 1.44
C TYR A 137 -0.10 -7.74 1.30
N LEU A 138 -1.10 -6.91 1.51
CA LEU A 138 -2.51 -7.28 1.45
C LEU A 138 -3.16 -6.67 0.22
N ILE A 139 -3.75 -7.51 -0.63
CA ILE A 139 -4.57 -7.08 -1.76
C ILE A 139 -6.03 -7.36 -1.42
N VAL A 140 -6.80 -6.31 -1.20
CA VAL A 140 -8.21 -6.40 -0.82
C VAL A 140 -9.10 -6.27 -2.04
N LYS A 141 -9.86 -7.31 -2.34
CA LYS A 141 -10.77 -7.36 -3.47
C LYS A 141 -12.20 -7.09 -3.01
N THR A 142 -12.75 -5.94 -3.40
CA THR A 142 -14.09 -5.51 -3.00
C THR A 142 -15.20 -6.32 -3.66
N GLU A 143 -15.00 -6.81 -4.89
CA GLU A 143 -16.02 -7.52 -5.67
C GLU A 143 -16.42 -8.86 -5.06
N ASN A 144 -15.46 -9.66 -4.65
CA ASN A 144 -15.67 -11.00 -4.12
C ASN A 144 -15.36 -11.13 -2.63
N GLN A 145 -15.19 -9.97 -1.95
CA GLN A 145 -14.94 -9.88 -0.51
C GLN A 145 -13.82 -10.84 -0.07
N SER A 146 -12.67 -10.73 -0.69
CA SER A 146 -11.51 -11.57 -0.36
C SER A 146 -10.24 -10.74 -0.24
N ILE A 147 -9.31 -11.24 0.55
CA ILE A 147 -7.98 -10.67 0.72
C ILE A 147 -6.95 -11.68 0.21
N ILE A 148 -6.07 -11.24 -0.68
CA ILE A 148 -4.85 -11.98 -0.99
C ILE A 148 -3.78 -11.44 -0.04
N HIS A 149 -3.28 -12.29 0.83
CA HIS A 149 -2.23 -11.99 1.78
C HIS A 149 -0.93 -12.63 1.34
N HIS A 150 0.03 -11.79 1.01
CA HIS A 150 1.41 -12.19 0.76
C HIS A 150 2.24 -11.90 2.00
N GLU A 151 2.94 -12.90 2.50
CA GLU A 151 3.73 -12.85 3.74
C GLU A 151 5.15 -13.29 3.47
N ARG A 152 6.14 -12.45 3.85
CA ARG A 152 7.56 -12.82 3.81
C ARG A 152 7.90 -13.71 4.99
N GLN A 153 8.40 -14.90 4.70
CA GLN A 153 8.85 -15.84 5.69
C GLN A 153 10.28 -15.52 6.19
N PRO A 154 10.71 -16.10 7.32
CA PRO A 154 12.08 -15.91 7.82
C PRO A 154 13.18 -16.35 6.85
N ASP A 155 12.92 -17.31 5.98
CA ASP A 155 13.84 -17.79 4.95
C ASP A 155 13.86 -16.92 3.68
N GLY A 156 13.06 -15.83 3.67
CA GLY A 156 12.93 -14.90 2.56
C GLY A 156 11.88 -15.30 1.50
N SER A 157 11.33 -16.50 1.58
CA SER A 157 10.24 -16.91 0.69
C SER A 157 8.95 -16.12 0.94
N ILE A 158 8.07 -16.04 -0.07
CA ILE A 158 6.79 -15.36 0.05
C ILE A 158 5.68 -16.40 0.01
N VAL A 159 4.93 -16.50 1.11
CA VAL A 159 3.73 -17.35 1.17
C VAL A 159 2.51 -16.52 0.82
N THR A 160 1.65 -17.05 -0.03
CA THR A 160 0.39 -16.41 -0.45
C THR A 160 -0.81 -17.19 0.07
N ARG A 161 -1.74 -16.49 0.72
CA ARG A 161 -3.03 -17.05 1.18
C ARG A 161 -4.18 -16.23 0.61
N ILE A 162 -5.30 -16.89 0.32
CA ILE A 162 -6.57 -16.23 -0.05
C ILE A 162 -7.53 -16.39 1.12
N ILE A 163 -7.93 -15.28 1.71
CA ILE A 163 -8.76 -15.20 2.91
C ILE A 163 -10.08 -14.56 2.53
N ARG A 164 -11.20 -15.16 2.96
CA ARG A 164 -12.55 -14.65 2.66
C ARG A 164 -13.31 -14.20 3.89
N ASP A 165 -12.97 -14.76 5.03
CA ASP A 165 -13.60 -14.47 6.32
C ASP A 165 -12.60 -14.65 7.46
N GLY A 166 -12.96 -14.14 8.63
CA GLY A 166 -12.17 -14.25 9.84
C GLY A 166 -11.01 -13.26 9.96
N PRO A 167 -10.33 -13.30 11.10
CA PRO A 167 -9.19 -12.44 11.37
C PRO A 167 -7.93 -12.91 10.65
N ILE A 168 -7.01 -11.96 10.43
CA ILE A 168 -5.69 -12.20 9.83
C ILE A 168 -4.62 -11.83 10.84
N LEU A 169 -3.81 -12.81 11.25
CA LEU A 169 -2.61 -12.53 12.04
C LEU A 169 -1.52 -11.95 11.13
N LEU A 170 -1.01 -10.78 11.50
CA LEU A 170 0.10 -10.10 10.84
C LEU A 170 1.27 -10.02 11.82
N ASP A 171 2.18 -11.00 11.72
CA ASP A 171 3.34 -11.12 12.61
C ASP A 171 4.66 -11.27 11.82
N PRO A 172 5.65 -10.38 12.02
CA PRO A 172 5.58 -9.16 12.79
C PRO A 172 4.65 -8.11 12.18
N PRO A 173 4.06 -7.16 12.89
CA PRO A 173 4.41 -6.74 14.25
C PRO A 173 3.64 -7.45 15.36
N GLY A 174 2.78 -8.43 15.07
CA GLY A 174 1.99 -9.14 16.07
C GLY A 174 0.61 -8.51 16.32
N ILE A 175 -0.08 -8.13 15.24
CA ILE A 175 -1.45 -7.61 15.28
C ILE A 175 -2.42 -8.58 14.63
N GLU A 176 -3.66 -8.58 15.09
CA GLU A 176 -4.75 -9.31 14.49
C GLU A 176 -5.70 -8.35 13.76
N LEU A 177 -5.65 -8.37 12.44
CA LEU A 177 -6.59 -7.62 11.61
C LEU A 177 -7.93 -8.34 11.60
N GLY A 178 -8.95 -7.76 12.23
CA GLY A 178 -10.31 -8.28 12.23
C GLY A 178 -10.94 -8.35 10.84
N ASP A 179 -12.06 -9.07 10.72
CA ASP A 179 -12.76 -9.22 9.44
C ASP A 179 -13.09 -7.86 8.82
N VAL A 180 -12.46 -7.59 7.68
CA VAL A 180 -12.59 -6.31 6.94
C VAL A 180 -13.96 -6.16 6.29
N PHE A 181 -14.63 -7.27 5.98
CA PHE A 181 -15.91 -7.28 5.28
C PHE A 181 -17.12 -7.41 6.22
N ALA A 182 -16.87 -7.70 7.51
CA ALA A 182 -17.94 -7.73 8.51
C ALA A 182 -18.68 -6.37 8.55
N ARG A 183 -20.00 -6.43 8.49
CA ARG A 183 -20.84 -5.23 8.67
C ARG A 183 -20.75 -4.79 10.12
N PRO A 184 -20.63 -3.47 10.40
CA PRO A 184 -20.80 -2.99 11.76
C PRO A 184 -22.20 -3.38 12.25
N SER A 185 -22.25 -4.00 13.42
CA SER A 185 -23.48 -4.32 14.14
C SER A 185 -24.19 -3.06 14.61
#